data_384d5c321bf1ef5910fdf98877468127
#
_entry.id   384d5c321bf1ef5910fdf98877468127
#
_cell.length_a   1.000
_cell.length_b   1.000
_cell.length_c   1.000
_cell.angle_alpha   90.00
_cell.angle_beta   90.00
_cell.angle_gamma   90.00
#
_symmetry.space_group_name_H-M   'P 1'
#
loop_
_entity.id
_entity.type
_entity.pdbx_description
1 polymer ?
#
loop_
_entity_poly.entity_id
_entity_poly.type
_entity_poly.pdbx_seq_one_letter_code
_entity_poly.pdbx_strand_id
1 'polypeptide(L)'
;ESYLKQKESGLGQILIFGKIGHAEVLGLIGQTDGTAVVVENIAMMEDAIAEGRIKLNVPTEVFSQTTKSPAEYRSLCARLEEDMAHYNELSVERFKGRGLLSVHDTICSQVATRHERLSKFALEHDMIIFVAGKASSNGKVLCDLCKSLNIRTYHIDSPCEIKREWFRADDKVGVCGATSTPKWLLEETASHVLELNRFVPEWEETFKVGNGTGC
;
A
#
# COMPACT_ATOMS: atom_id res chain seq x y z
N GLU A 1 13.02 -13.48 15.56
CA GLU A 1 13.75 -12.97 16.76
C GLU A 1 12.84 -12.26 17.74
N SER A 2 12.04 -11.27 17.35
CA SER A 2 11.13 -10.50 18.22
C SER A 2 10.18 -11.38 19.02
N TYR A 3 9.52 -12.33 18.35
CA TYR A 3 8.63 -13.28 19.01
C TYR A 3 9.35 -14.16 20.07
N LEU A 4 10.55 -14.62 19.77
CA LEU A 4 11.33 -15.44 20.71
C LEU A 4 11.68 -14.65 21.97
N LYS A 5 12.08 -13.39 21.84
CA LYS A 5 12.35 -12.50 22.99
C LYS A 5 11.10 -12.27 23.82
N GLN A 6 9.94 -12.05 23.20
CA GLN A 6 8.67 -11.89 23.92
C GLN A 6 8.24 -13.19 24.61
N LYS A 7 8.44 -14.33 23.96
CA LYS A 7 8.14 -15.66 24.53
C LYS A 7 9.03 -15.98 25.74
N GLU A 8 10.32 -15.64 25.68
CA GLU A 8 11.26 -15.82 26.79
C GLU A 8 10.95 -14.89 27.97
N SER A 9 10.60 -13.63 27.70
CA SER A 9 10.28 -12.65 28.75
C SER A 9 8.87 -12.82 29.33
N GLY A 10 7.96 -13.50 28.64
CA GLY A 10 6.54 -13.58 28.97
C GLY A 10 5.79 -12.25 28.86
N LEU A 11 6.44 -11.22 28.30
CA LEU A 11 5.92 -9.86 28.19
C LEU A 11 5.94 -9.41 26.73
N GLY A 12 4.86 -8.73 26.31
CA GLY A 12 4.79 -8.11 24.99
C GLY A 12 3.74 -8.73 24.09
N GLN A 13 3.53 -8.08 22.95
CA GLN A 13 2.61 -8.52 21.91
C GLN A 13 3.13 -8.15 20.53
N ILE A 14 2.67 -8.87 19.50
CA ILE A 14 2.96 -8.60 18.09
C ILE A 14 1.68 -8.17 17.42
N LEU A 15 1.75 -7.05 16.71
CA LEU A 15 0.69 -6.53 15.84
C LEU A 15 1.14 -6.65 14.38
N ILE A 16 0.29 -7.19 13.54
CA ILE A 16 0.53 -7.31 12.09
C ILE A 16 -0.50 -6.46 11.35
N PHE A 17 -0.04 -5.43 10.65
CA PHE A 17 -0.86 -4.67 9.72
C PHE A 17 -0.88 -5.37 8.36
N GLY A 18 -1.97 -6.05 8.03
CA GLY A 18 -2.05 -6.87 6.83
C GLY A 18 -3.45 -7.39 6.57
N LYS A 19 -3.69 -7.90 5.37
CA LYS A 19 -4.97 -8.47 4.97
C LYS A 19 -5.16 -9.85 5.59
N ILE A 20 -6.25 -10.03 6.34
CA ILE A 20 -6.61 -11.32 6.94
C ILE A 20 -6.80 -12.36 5.84
N GLY A 21 -6.23 -13.54 6.04
CA GLY A 21 -6.26 -14.65 5.08
C GLY A 21 -5.27 -14.53 3.92
N HIS A 22 -4.48 -13.46 3.83
CA HIS A 22 -3.40 -13.38 2.84
C HIS A 22 -2.25 -14.33 3.21
N ALA A 23 -1.68 -15.04 2.23
CA ALA A 23 -0.67 -16.08 2.45
C ALA A 23 0.55 -15.57 3.26
N GLU A 24 1.03 -14.36 2.98
CA GLU A 24 2.13 -13.73 3.73
C GLU A 24 1.76 -13.51 5.21
N VAL A 25 0.55 -13.00 5.47
CA VAL A 25 0.05 -12.75 6.84
C VAL A 25 -0.14 -14.06 7.59
N LEU A 26 -0.67 -15.08 6.95
CA LEU A 26 -0.79 -16.43 7.52
C LEU A 26 0.59 -17.00 7.88
N GLY A 27 1.60 -16.79 7.02
CA GLY A 27 2.99 -17.17 7.32
C GLY A 27 3.56 -16.44 8.54
N LEU A 28 3.28 -15.14 8.68
CA LEU A 28 3.71 -14.35 9.86
C LEU A 28 2.99 -14.81 11.14
N ILE A 29 1.69 -15.08 11.08
CA ILE A 29 0.92 -15.65 12.21
C ILE A 29 1.52 -16.99 12.65
N GLY A 30 1.86 -17.87 11.68
CA GLY A 30 2.49 -19.16 11.97
C GLY A 30 3.83 -19.03 12.69
N GLN A 31 4.61 -17.98 12.41
CA GLN A 31 5.89 -17.72 13.09
C GLN A 31 5.72 -17.21 14.54
N THR A 32 4.52 -16.80 14.90
CA THR A 32 4.18 -16.32 16.25
C THR A 32 3.30 -17.29 17.04
N ASP A 33 3.28 -18.55 16.66
CA ASP A 33 2.41 -19.59 17.24
C ASP A 33 0.93 -19.16 17.32
N GLY A 34 0.48 -18.31 16.40
CA GLY A 34 -0.89 -17.80 16.35
C GLY A 34 -1.21 -16.68 17.34
N THR A 35 -0.22 -16.14 18.07
CA THR A 35 -0.46 -15.12 19.12
C THR A 35 -0.51 -13.70 18.61
N ALA A 36 -0.03 -13.44 17.38
CA ALA A 36 -0.05 -12.10 16.80
C ALA A 36 -1.48 -11.62 16.52
N VAL A 37 -1.75 -10.36 16.83
CA VAL A 37 -3.00 -9.69 16.47
C VAL A 37 -2.87 -9.11 15.07
N VAL A 38 -3.82 -9.43 14.18
CA VAL A 38 -3.84 -8.91 12.82
C VAL A 38 -4.92 -7.86 12.68
N VAL A 39 -4.58 -6.74 12.06
CA VAL A 39 -5.51 -5.65 11.74
C VAL A 39 -5.32 -5.19 10.30
N GLU A 40 -6.40 -4.85 9.62
CA GLU A 40 -6.37 -4.38 8.23
C GLU A 40 -6.38 -2.85 8.10
N ASN A 41 -6.86 -2.16 9.13
CA ASN A 41 -7.03 -0.71 9.18
C ASN A 41 -7.11 -0.20 10.64
N ILE A 42 -7.16 1.12 10.81
CA ILE A 42 -7.23 1.77 12.13
C ILE A 42 -8.51 1.39 12.90
N ALA A 43 -9.67 1.37 12.25
CA ALA A 43 -10.93 1.02 12.92
C ALA A 43 -10.85 -0.38 13.55
N MET A 44 -10.30 -1.35 12.82
CA MET A 44 -10.10 -2.72 13.30
C MET A 44 -9.07 -2.80 14.45
N MET A 45 -8.09 -1.90 14.46
CA MET A 45 -7.15 -1.76 15.58
C MET A 45 -7.85 -1.19 16.82
N GLU A 46 -8.68 -0.17 16.66
CA GLU A 46 -9.47 0.43 17.74
C GLU A 46 -10.45 -0.59 18.36
N ASP A 47 -11.13 -1.39 17.52
CA ASP A 47 -11.97 -2.49 17.98
C ASP A 47 -11.15 -3.52 18.78
N ALA A 48 -9.97 -3.89 18.29
CA ALA A 48 -9.10 -4.84 18.98
C ALA A 48 -8.56 -4.31 20.32
N ILE A 49 -8.36 -2.99 20.44
CA ILE A 49 -8.02 -2.34 21.71
C ILE A 49 -9.23 -2.39 22.67
N ALA A 50 -10.43 -2.04 22.18
CA ALA A 50 -11.65 -2.05 22.99
C ALA A 50 -12.01 -3.45 23.49
N GLU A 51 -11.75 -4.48 22.70
CA GLU A 51 -11.93 -5.89 23.05
C GLU A 51 -10.80 -6.46 23.96
N GLY A 52 -9.75 -5.69 24.23
CA GLY A 52 -8.59 -6.11 25.03
C GLY A 52 -7.65 -7.10 24.32
N ARG A 53 -7.80 -7.29 23.01
CA ARG A 53 -6.88 -8.11 22.18
C ARG A 53 -5.54 -7.40 21.99
N ILE A 54 -5.57 -6.07 21.88
CA ILE A 54 -4.37 -5.21 21.91
C ILE A 54 -4.32 -4.53 23.27
N LYS A 55 -3.20 -4.75 23.99
CA LYS A 55 -2.95 -4.16 25.31
C LYS A 55 -2.06 -2.93 25.18
N LEU A 56 -2.47 -1.82 25.77
CA LEU A 56 -1.74 -0.54 25.65
C LEU A 56 -0.60 -0.34 26.65
N ASN A 57 -0.46 -1.26 27.60
CA ASN A 57 0.53 -1.20 28.70
C ASN A 57 1.64 -2.24 28.59
N VAL A 58 1.77 -2.93 27.46
CA VAL A 58 2.81 -3.94 27.25
C VAL A 58 3.70 -3.58 26.06
N PRO A 59 4.94 -4.04 26.03
CA PRO A 59 5.81 -3.88 24.87
C PRO A 59 5.13 -4.43 23.59
N THR A 60 5.08 -3.60 22.58
CA THR A 60 4.38 -3.92 21.31
C THR A 60 5.33 -3.78 20.13
N GLU A 61 5.44 -4.81 19.34
CA GLU A 61 6.16 -4.79 18.06
C GLU A 61 5.18 -4.82 16.90
N VAL A 62 5.32 -3.88 15.98
CA VAL A 62 4.41 -3.72 14.84
C VAL A 62 5.13 -4.06 13.54
N PHE A 63 4.54 -4.94 12.77
CA PHE A 63 5.01 -5.36 11.45
C PHE A 63 3.93 -5.07 10.41
N SER A 64 4.33 -4.85 9.17
CA SER A 64 3.40 -4.72 8.06
C SER A 64 3.59 -5.84 7.04
N GLN A 65 2.49 -6.25 6.43
CA GLN A 65 2.54 -6.98 5.16
C GLN A 65 3.28 -6.14 4.13
N THR A 66 4.19 -6.75 3.36
CA THR A 66 5.13 -6.05 2.46
C THR A 66 4.46 -5.20 1.37
N THR A 67 3.21 -5.51 1.02
CA THR A 67 2.44 -4.85 -0.05
C THR A 67 1.42 -3.83 0.43
N LYS A 68 1.35 -3.54 1.74
CA LYS A 68 0.47 -2.50 2.30
C LYS A 68 0.96 -1.09 1.96
N SER A 69 0.06 -0.13 2.06
CA SER A 69 0.36 1.29 1.87
C SER A 69 1.28 1.82 2.98
N PRO A 70 2.45 2.40 2.65
CA PRO A 70 3.32 3.02 3.65
C PRO A 70 2.64 4.16 4.42
N ALA A 71 1.75 4.91 3.77
CA ALA A 71 1.02 6.00 4.40
C ALA A 71 0.04 5.49 5.46
N GLU A 72 -0.77 4.46 5.11
CA GLU A 72 -1.69 3.83 6.06
C GLU A 72 -0.97 3.18 7.23
N TYR A 73 0.19 2.53 6.97
CA TYR A 73 1.00 1.93 8.02
C TYR A 73 1.53 2.99 9.00
N ARG A 74 2.07 4.09 8.49
CA ARG A 74 2.52 5.22 9.34
C ARG A 74 1.38 5.81 10.16
N SER A 75 0.21 6.01 9.55
CA SER A 75 -0.97 6.53 10.25
C SER A 75 -1.44 5.59 11.35
N LEU A 76 -1.45 4.28 11.11
CA LEU A 76 -1.80 3.27 12.10
C LEU A 76 -0.80 3.27 13.27
N CYS A 77 0.49 3.30 12.98
CA CYS A 77 1.53 3.32 14.01
C CYS A 77 1.48 4.60 14.85
N ALA A 78 1.25 5.77 14.24
CA ALA A 78 1.10 7.03 14.93
C ALA A 78 -0.11 7.02 15.87
N ARG A 79 -1.25 6.51 15.40
CA ARG A 79 -2.46 6.37 16.21
C ARG A 79 -2.24 5.43 17.40
N LEU A 80 -1.62 4.27 17.19
CA LEU A 80 -1.30 3.33 18.27
C LEU A 80 -0.36 3.96 19.30
N GLU A 81 0.63 4.74 18.85
CA GLU A 81 1.56 5.46 19.73
C GLU A 81 0.84 6.47 20.62
N GLU A 82 -0.12 7.23 20.05
CA GLU A 82 -0.96 8.17 20.78
C GLU A 82 -1.83 7.45 21.83
N ASP A 83 -2.49 6.36 21.45
CA ASP A 83 -3.35 5.57 22.34
C ASP A 83 -2.55 4.94 23.50
N MET A 84 -1.35 4.41 23.21
CA MET A 84 -0.47 3.87 24.23
C MET A 84 0.09 4.96 25.15
N ALA A 85 0.47 6.11 24.62
CA ALA A 85 0.94 7.25 25.41
C ALA A 85 -0.17 7.76 26.35
N HIS A 86 -1.38 7.92 25.82
CA HIS A 86 -2.55 8.35 26.60
C HIS A 86 -2.88 7.38 27.73
N TYR A 87 -2.93 6.07 27.42
CA TYR A 87 -3.19 5.02 28.41
C TYR A 87 -2.17 5.02 29.55
N ASN A 88 -0.90 5.31 29.25
CA ASN A 88 0.19 5.35 30.24
C ASN A 88 0.36 6.73 30.89
N GLU A 89 -0.57 7.67 30.68
CA GLU A 89 -0.54 9.05 31.22
C GLU A 89 0.75 9.82 30.87
N LEU A 90 1.26 9.60 29.66
CA LEU A 90 2.50 10.21 29.16
C LEU A 90 2.22 11.12 27.96
N SER A 91 3.06 12.15 27.78
CA SER A 91 3.14 12.78 26.46
C SER A 91 3.80 11.82 25.46
N VAL A 92 3.51 11.99 24.17
CA VAL A 92 4.06 11.13 23.09
C VAL A 92 5.59 11.14 23.11
N GLU A 93 6.21 12.31 23.37
CA GLU A 93 7.67 12.42 23.46
C GLU A 93 8.27 11.59 24.61
N ARG A 94 7.63 11.60 25.77
CA ARG A 94 8.05 10.79 26.92
C ARG A 94 7.80 9.31 26.71
N PHE A 95 6.73 8.97 26.00
CA PHE A 95 6.40 7.58 25.66
C PHE A 95 7.46 6.98 24.73
N LYS A 96 7.87 7.70 23.68
CA LYS A 96 8.94 7.28 22.75
C LYS A 96 10.22 6.86 23.47
N GLY A 97 10.58 7.58 24.52
CA GLY A 97 11.77 7.28 25.32
C GLY A 97 11.69 5.98 26.13
N ARG A 98 10.51 5.36 26.28
CA ARG A 98 10.33 4.12 27.05
C ARG A 98 10.53 2.84 26.24
N GLY A 99 10.55 2.92 24.92
CA GLY A 99 10.75 1.74 24.05
C GLY A 99 9.64 0.70 24.12
N LEU A 100 8.43 1.10 24.54
CA LEU A 100 7.26 0.21 24.61
C LEU A 100 6.64 -0.08 23.25
N LEU A 101 6.91 0.73 22.24
CA LEU A 101 6.46 0.53 20.87
C LEU A 101 7.67 0.44 19.93
N SER A 102 7.78 -0.67 19.24
CA SER A 102 8.79 -0.88 18.21
C SER A 102 8.11 -1.06 16.86
N VAL A 103 8.31 -0.12 15.97
CA VAL A 103 7.75 -0.16 14.60
C VAL A 103 8.83 -0.66 13.65
N HIS A 104 8.54 -1.75 12.95
CA HIS A 104 9.44 -2.35 11.97
C HIS A 104 9.02 -1.95 10.56
N ASP A 105 9.93 -1.31 9.82
CA ASP A 105 9.70 -1.00 8.41
C ASP A 105 9.89 -2.29 7.59
N THR A 106 8.82 -3.06 7.51
CA THR A 106 8.76 -4.32 6.74
C THR A 106 8.11 -4.13 5.37
N ILE A 107 7.68 -2.91 5.03
CA ILE A 107 7.19 -2.60 3.69
C ILE A 107 8.39 -2.60 2.75
N CYS A 108 8.31 -3.37 1.68
CA CYS A 108 9.38 -3.44 0.70
C CYS A 108 9.70 -2.03 0.15
N SER A 109 10.97 -1.63 0.20
CA SER A 109 11.44 -0.33 -0.29
C SER A 109 11.05 -0.07 -1.75
N GLN A 110 10.97 -1.13 -2.56
CA GLN A 110 10.45 -1.07 -3.93
C GLN A 110 8.98 -0.67 -3.97
N VAL A 111 8.18 -1.12 -3.00
CA VAL A 111 6.76 -0.73 -2.89
C VAL A 111 6.64 0.75 -2.49
N ALA A 112 7.42 1.19 -1.50
CA ALA A 112 7.42 2.59 -1.06
C ALA A 112 7.81 3.56 -2.19
N THR A 113 8.93 3.30 -2.87
CA THR A 113 9.41 4.08 -4.02
C THR A 113 8.39 4.06 -5.17
N ARG A 114 7.72 2.94 -5.37
CA ARG A 114 6.69 2.80 -6.40
C ARG A 114 5.46 3.64 -6.09
N HIS A 115 5.01 3.66 -4.83
CA HIS A 115 3.89 4.52 -4.41
C HIS A 115 4.19 5.99 -4.68
N GLU A 116 5.38 6.46 -4.33
CA GLU A 116 5.81 7.85 -4.59
C GLU A 116 5.84 8.17 -6.09
N ARG A 117 6.47 7.31 -6.90
CA ARG A 117 6.54 7.47 -8.36
C ARG A 117 5.16 7.46 -9.00
N LEU A 118 4.30 6.54 -8.56
CA LEU A 118 2.94 6.42 -9.08
C LEU A 118 2.08 7.61 -8.68
N SER A 119 2.24 8.11 -7.45
CA SER A 119 1.55 9.33 -6.98
C SER A 119 1.94 10.55 -7.81
N LYS A 120 3.24 10.75 -8.04
CA LYS A 120 3.74 11.83 -8.89
C LYS A 120 3.19 11.69 -10.32
N PHE A 121 3.25 10.48 -10.88
CA PHE A 121 2.73 10.19 -12.21
C PHE A 121 1.23 10.50 -12.32
N ALA A 122 0.41 10.12 -11.32
CA ALA A 122 -1.02 10.38 -11.33
C ALA A 122 -1.36 11.87 -11.28
N LEU A 123 -0.54 12.67 -10.58
CA LEU A 123 -0.71 14.13 -10.49
C LEU A 123 -0.24 14.88 -11.75
N GLU A 124 0.68 14.30 -12.52
CA GLU A 124 1.24 14.92 -13.73
C GLU A 124 0.38 14.70 -14.99
N HIS A 125 -0.70 13.91 -14.91
CA HIS A 125 -1.56 13.57 -16.02
C HIS A 125 -3.02 13.98 -15.76
N ASP A 126 -3.74 14.33 -16.84
CA ASP A 126 -5.16 14.68 -16.76
C ASP A 126 -6.05 13.44 -16.61
N MET A 127 -5.57 12.30 -17.13
CA MET A 127 -6.26 11.01 -17.08
C MET A 127 -5.28 9.86 -16.95
N ILE A 128 -5.64 8.84 -16.18
CA ILE A 128 -4.84 7.64 -15.98
C ILE A 128 -5.59 6.41 -16.47
N ILE A 129 -4.93 5.60 -17.31
CA ILE A 129 -5.34 4.24 -17.60
C ILE A 129 -4.45 3.30 -16.78
N PHE A 130 -5.05 2.68 -15.78
CA PHE A 130 -4.35 1.76 -14.89
C PHE A 130 -4.63 0.32 -15.32
N VAL A 131 -3.57 -0.38 -15.77
CA VAL A 131 -3.66 -1.74 -16.30
C VAL A 131 -3.29 -2.76 -15.23
N ALA A 132 -4.23 -3.59 -14.82
CA ALA A 132 -3.98 -4.70 -13.89
C ALA A 132 -5.12 -5.70 -13.94
N GLY A 133 -4.82 -6.97 -13.71
CA GLY A 133 -5.85 -7.99 -13.55
C GLY A 133 -6.79 -7.63 -12.39
N LYS A 134 -8.10 -7.72 -12.62
CA LYS A 134 -9.14 -7.33 -11.64
C LYS A 134 -9.10 -8.14 -10.33
N ALA A 135 -8.50 -9.33 -10.36
CA ALA A 135 -8.29 -10.16 -9.19
C ALA A 135 -7.01 -9.79 -8.39
N SER A 136 -6.13 -8.95 -8.95
CA SER A 136 -4.86 -8.60 -8.31
C SER A 136 -5.08 -7.68 -7.11
N SER A 137 -4.76 -8.15 -5.90
CA SER A 137 -4.83 -7.36 -4.67
C SER A 137 -3.89 -6.15 -4.73
N ASN A 138 -2.66 -6.34 -5.20
CA ASN A 138 -1.69 -5.25 -5.38
C ASN A 138 -2.16 -4.26 -6.47
N GLY A 139 -2.74 -4.78 -7.57
CA GLY A 139 -3.33 -3.94 -8.60
C GLY A 139 -4.42 -3.03 -8.08
N LYS A 140 -5.32 -3.55 -7.23
CA LYS A 140 -6.38 -2.75 -6.59
C LYS A 140 -5.81 -1.63 -5.73
N VAL A 141 -4.86 -1.93 -4.83
CA VAL A 141 -4.23 -0.93 -3.93
C VAL A 141 -3.59 0.21 -4.73
N LEU A 142 -2.82 -0.13 -5.78
CA LEU A 142 -2.15 0.88 -6.61
C LEU A 142 -3.15 1.68 -7.47
N CYS A 143 -4.20 1.03 -7.98
CA CYS A 143 -5.26 1.71 -8.72
C CYS A 143 -6.03 2.69 -7.82
N ASP A 144 -6.35 2.29 -6.58
CA ASP A 144 -7.06 3.13 -5.63
C ASP A 144 -6.19 4.33 -5.19
N LEU A 145 -4.87 4.14 -5.06
CA LEU A 145 -3.93 5.26 -4.90
C LEU A 145 -4.02 6.25 -6.07
N CYS A 146 -3.99 5.77 -7.32
CA CYS A 146 -4.16 6.65 -8.48
C CYS A 146 -5.50 7.37 -8.45
N LYS A 147 -6.60 6.68 -8.13
CA LYS A 147 -7.94 7.28 -8.05
C LYS A 147 -8.07 8.34 -6.97
N SER A 148 -7.39 8.18 -5.83
CA SER A 148 -7.40 9.17 -4.76
C SER A 148 -6.73 10.48 -5.16
N LEU A 149 -5.78 10.44 -6.10
CA LEU A 149 -5.01 11.59 -6.58
C LEU A 149 -5.55 12.14 -7.90
N ASN A 150 -6.11 11.28 -8.75
CA ASN A 150 -6.67 11.63 -10.04
C ASN A 150 -8.00 10.88 -10.24
N ILE A 151 -9.10 11.58 -10.10
CA ILE A 151 -10.46 11.02 -10.21
C ILE A 151 -10.74 10.40 -11.58
N ARG A 152 -10.02 10.84 -12.65
CA ARG A 152 -10.12 10.29 -13.99
C ARG A 152 -9.15 9.11 -14.18
N THR A 153 -9.13 8.19 -13.21
CA THR A 153 -8.37 6.93 -13.26
C THR A 153 -9.31 5.77 -13.61
N TYR A 154 -9.03 5.11 -14.72
CA TYR A 154 -9.79 3.98 -15.22
C TYR A 154 -8.99 2.68 -15.10
N HIS A 155 -9.54 1.71 -14.36
CA HIS A 155 -8.93 0.40 -14.17
C HIS A 155 -9.40 -0.56 -15.27
N ILE A 156 -8.44 -1.08 -16.03
CA ILE A 156 -8.70 -2.07 -17.09
C ILE A 156 -7.81 -3.30 -16.89
N ASP A 157 -8.22 -4.45 -17.40
CA ASP A 157 -7.37 -5.63 -17.54
C ASP A 157 -7.03 -5.94 -19.03
N SER A 158 -7.73 -5.31 -19.96
CA SER A 158 -7.50 -5.44 -21.40
C SER A 158 -7.68 -4.09 -22.12
N PRO A 159 -6.91 -3.80 -23.19
CA PRO A 159 -7.09 -2.60 -24.01
C PRO A 159 -8.51 -2.44 -24.59
N CYS A 160 -9.21 -3.55 -24.84
CA CYS A 160 -10.58 -3.54 -25.36
C CYS A 160 -11.62 -2.90 -24.43
N GLU A 161 -11.28 -2.71 -23.14
CA GLU A 161 -12.16 -2.02 -22.19
C GLU A 161 -12.10 -0.50 -22.30
N ILE A 162 -11.15 0.04 -23.05
CA ILE A 162 -10.98 1.48 -23.23
C ILE A 162 -12.13 2.04 -24.03
N LYS A 163 -12.75 3.10 -23.49
CA LYS A 163 -13.86 3.77 -24.13
C LYS A 163 -13.44 5.14 -24.62
N ARG A 164 -13.76 5.45 -25.88
CA ARG A 164 -13.44 6.75 -26.48
C ARG A 164 -14.03 7.94 -25.71
N GLU A 165 -15.17 7.76 -25.08
CA GLU A 165 -15.86 8.78 -24.28
C GLU A 165 -15.11 9.22 -23.01
N TRP A 166 -14.06 8.48 -22.61
CA TRP A 166 -13.22 8.87 -21.48
C TRP A 166 -12.26 10.02 -21.80
N PHE A 167 -11.94 10.21 -23.11
CA PHE A 167 -10.90 11.13 -23.55
C PHE A 167 -11.46 12.50 -23.94
N ARG A 168 -10.70 13.54 -23.61
CA ARG A 168 -10.89 14.92 -24.07
C ARG A 168 -9.76 15.28 -25.03
N ALA A 169 -9.97 16.31 -25.88
CA ALA A 169 -9.05 16.66 -26.95
C ALA A 169 -7.62 16.97 -26.46
N ASP A 170 -7.49 17.59 -25.29
CA ASP A 170 -6.21 18.09 -24.77
C ASP A 170 -5.71 17.27 -23.57
N ASP A 171 -6.24 16.06 -23.36
CA ASP A 171 -5.83 15.23 -22.23
C ASP A 171 -4.39 14.74 -22.36
N LYS A 172 -3.58 15.00 -21.34
CA LYS A 172 -2.33 14.28 -21.10
C LYS A 172 -2.66 12.93 -20.44
N VAL A 173 -2.62 11.86 -21.23
CA VAL A 173 -3.01 10.52 -20.80
C VAL A 173 -1.82 9.75 -20.27
N GLY A 174 -1.89 9.27 -19.03
CA GLY A 174 -0.92 8.37 -18.44
C GLY A 174 -1.37 6.91 -18.51
N VAL A 175 -0.51 6.01 -18.99
CA VAL A 175 -0.73 4.56 -18.94
C VAL A 175 0.25 3.95 -17.96
N CYS A 176 -0.25 3.26 -16.94
CA CYS A 176 0.56 2.59 -15.93
C CYS A 176 -0.10 1.28 -15.48
N GLY A 177 0.58 0.52 -14.64
CA GLY A 177 0.04 -0.77 -14.20
C GLY A 177 0.67 -1.31 -12.93
N ALA A 178 0.17 -2.46 -12.46
CA ALA A 178 0.72 -3.20 -11.34
C ALA A 178 2.08 -3.83 -11.66
N THR A 179 2.82 -4.29 -10.64
CA THR A 179 4.12 -4.97 -10.82
C THR A 179 4.02 -6.22 -11.69
N SER A 180 2.89 -6.92 -11.58
CA SER A 180 2.60 -8.13 -12.34
C SER A 180 2.08 -7.87 -13.75
N THR A 181 1.84 -6.59 -14.13
CA THR A 181 1.37 -6.25 -15.48
C THR A 181 2.54 -6.39 -16.46
N PRO A 182 2.43 -7.22 -17.49
CA PRO A 182 3.48 -7.38 -18.47
C PRO A 182 3.72 -6.08 -19.26
N LYS A 183 4.99 -5.80 -19.57
CA LYS A 183 5.36 -4.59 -20.33
C LYS A 183 4.66 -4.51 -21.69
N TRP A 184 4.56 -5.63 -22.40
CA TRP A 184 3.87 -5.68 -23.69
C TRP A 184 2.40 -5.23 -23.62
N LEU A 185 1.70 -5.54 -22.49
CA LEU A 185 0.30 -5.14 -22.32
C LEU A 185 0.17 -3.63 -22.09
N LEU A 186 1.14 -3.00 -21.41
CA LEU A 186 1.20 -1.54 -21.27
C LEU A 186 1.46 -0.88 -22.63
N GLU A 187 2.38 -1.43 -23.43
CA GLU A 187 2.70 -0.96 -24.78
C GLU A 187 1.51 -1.10 -25.73
N GLU A 188 0.82 -2.24 -25.70
CA GLU A 188 -0.41 -2.47 -26.48
C GLU A 188 -1.52 -1.50 -26.06
N THR A 189 -1.69 -1.30 -24.75
CA THR A 189 -2.67 -0.32 -24.22
C THR A 189 -2.36 1.09 -24.72
N ALA A 190 -1.09 1.51 -24.64
CA ALA A 190 -0.67 2.82 -25.14
C ALA A 190 -0.90 2.96 -26.66
N SER A 191 -0.59 1.94 -27.44
CA SER A 191 -0.84 1.92 -28.89
C SER A 191 -2.33 2.04 -29.19
N HIS A 192 -3.17 1.33 -28.43
CA HIS A 192 -4.62 1.41 -28.60
C HIS A 192 -5.17 2.81 -28.26
N VAL A 193 -4.65 3.45 -27.21
CA VAL A 193 -4.98 4.84 -26.85
C VAL A 193 -4.60 5.79 -28.00
N LEU A 194 -3.42 5.62 -28.60
CA LEU A 194 -2.97 6.42 -29.73
C LEU A 194 -3.87 6.24 -30.96
N GLU A 195 -4.31 5.02 -31.24
CA GLU A 195 -5.23 4.74 -32.35
C GLU A 195 -6.60 5.39 -32.15
N LEU A 196 -7.14 5.35 -30.94
CA LEU A 196 -8.41 6.00 -30.61
C LEU A 196 -8.32 7.53 -30.68
N ASN A 197 -7.14 8.10 -30.44
CA ASN A 197 -6.89 9.54 -30.39
C ASN A 197 -6.18 10.07 -31.64
N ARG A 198 -6.20 9.37 -32.76
CA ARG A 198 -5.54 9.77 -34.05
C ARG A 198 -5.89 11.17 -34.59
N PHE A 199 -6.61 11.98 -33.83
CA PHE A 199 -6.96 13.37 -34.16
C PHE A 199 -6.39 14.42 -33.19
N VAL A 200 -5.41 14.06 -32.32
CA VAL A 200 -4.73 15.03 -31.44
C VAL A 200 -3.27 15.14 -31.86
N PRO A 201 -2.82 16.29 -32.41
CA PRO A 201 -1.41 16.53 -32.71
C PRO A 201 -0.62 16.78 -31.40
N GLU A 202 0.60 16.29 -31.39
CA GLU A 202 1.68 16.50 -30.41
C GLU A 202 1.68 15.59 -29.17
N TRP A 203 2.49 14.52 -29.29
CA TRP A 203 2.94 13.68 -28.17
C TRP A 203 4.43 13.92 -27.92
N GLU A 204 4.78 14.44 -26.75
CA GLU A 204 6.13 14.29 -26.26
C GLU A 204 6.31 12.91 -25.64
N GLU A 205 7.29 12.16 -26.14
CA GLU A 205 7.73 10.87 -25.61
C GLU A 205 8.24 11.01 -24.18
N THR A 206 7.43 10.65 -23.20
CA THR A 206 7.90 10.46 -21.81
C THR A 206 7.62 9.06 -21.32
N PHE A 207 7.96 8.04 -22.12
CA PHE A 207 8.06 6.68 -21.65
C PHE A 207 9.47 6.41 -21.11
N LYS A 208 9.76 6.82 -19.87
CA LYS A 208 10.83 6.19 -19.09
C LYS A 208 10.25 5.06 -18.29
N VAL A 209 10.17 3.88 -18.92
CA VAL A 209 10.06 2.61 -18.19
C VAL A 209 11.34 2.47 -17.37
N GLY A 210 11.25 2.65 -16.06
CA GLY A 210 12.37 2.34 -15.19
C GLY A 210 12.65 0.85 -15.27
N ASN A 211 13.73 0.48 -15.95
CA ASN A 211 14.31 -0.85 -15.92
C ASN A 211 14.76 -1.14 -14.49
N GLY A 212 13.93 -1.81 -13.72
CA GLY A 212 14.33 -2.50 -12.51
C GLY A 212 14.87 -3.87 -12.89
N THR A 213 16.16 -3.93 -13.21
CA THR A 213 16.91 -5.18 -13.19
C THR A 213 17.26 -5.51 -11.75
N GLY A 214 16.90 -6.71 -11.31
CA GLY A 214 17.67 -7.44 -10.31
C GLY A 214 17.11 -7.51 -8.91
N CYS A 215 16.84 -8.72 -8.58
CA CYS A 215 16.64 -9.52 -7.37
C CYS A 215 15.24 -9.69 -6.88
#